data_19bd263fc5f071658cb10aac649b696e
#
_entry.id   19bd263fc5f071658cb10aac649b696e
#
_cell.length_a   1.000
_cell.length_b   1.000
_cell.length_c   1.000
_cell.angle_alpha   90.00
_cell.angle_beta   90.00
_cell.angle_gamma   90.00
#
_symmetry.space_group_name_H-M   'P 1'
#
loop_
_entity.id
_entity.type
_entity.pdbx_description
1 polymer ?
#
loop_
_entity_poly.entity_id
_entity_poly.type
_entity_poly.pdbx_seq_one_letter_code
_entity_poly.pdbx_strand_id
1 'polypeptide(L)'
;LNVWSVKALLSRVYLYMNDNEKALALAKEVMNNGGLYQLFTHDEYPTVWGKDFSSESLFEFYYTLSEPDGGTGGEGAPMVYADNVKDWNNLVLTKAFLDLLGEDPDDVRHSLNRLPEKPEEDILPEGSKGYPKYLNKYPGKTGDNPQDNDICIIRLSEVYLNAAEAAFKLGGAENLKFSLDCLNAIVSRANPVKSVKETELSLERILKERRKELVGEGHAFFDAMRNGLSVSRTGGWHLPSVAAAVVISPSDPRVALPIPQAEIDANPNMVQNPH
;
A
#
# COMPACT_ATOMS: atom_id res chain seq x y z
N LEU A 1 -13.60 -9.47 -12.20
CA LEU A 1 -14.16 -8.13 -12.04
C LEU A 1 -15.65 -8.21 -11.84
N ASN A 2 -16.22 -7.59 -10.82
CA ASN A 2 -17.64 -7.56 -10.51
C ASN A 2 -18.08 -6.14 -10.07
N VAL A 3 -19.36 -5.98 -9.71
CA VAL A 3 -19.91 -4.65 -9.34
C VAL A 3 -19.22 -4.05 -8.12
N TRP A 4 -18.81 -4.86 -7.15
CA TRP A 4 -18.14 -4.40 -5.94
C TRP A 4 -16.71 -3.94 -6.23
N SER A 5 -15.99 -4.67 -7.10
CA SER A 5 -14.67 -4.27 -7.60
C SER A 5 -14.71 -2.90 -8.27
N VAL A 6 -15.70 -2.69 -9.15
CA VAL A 6 -15.86 -1.42 -9.88
C VAL A 6 -16.19 -0.27 -8.92
N LYS A 7 -17.12 -0.47 -7.99
CA LYS A 7 -17.47 0.54 -6.98
C LYS A 7 -16.30 0.88 -6.07
N ALA A 8 -15.53 -0.11 -5.66
CA ALA A 8 -14.33 0.10 -4.86
C ALA A 8 -13.27 0.92 -5.61
N LEU A 9 -12.99 0.56 -6.86
CA LEU A 9 -12.08 1.35 -7.71
C LEU A 9 -12.58 2.77 -7.94
N LEU A 10 -13.88 2.96 -8.17
CA LEU A 10 -14.47 4.29 -8.29
C LEU A 10 -14.37 5.09 -7.00
N SER A 11 -14.50 4.46 -5.82
CA SER A 11 -14.28 5.17 -4.55
C SER A 11 -12.86 5.72 -4.44
N ARG A 12 -11.83 4.95 -4.87
CA ARG A 12 -10.43 5.41 -4.97
C ARG A 12 -10.31 6.58 -5.95
N VAL A 13 -10.90 6.46 -7.14
CA VAL A 13 -10.85 7.51 -8.17
C VAL A 13 -11.44 8.83 -7.63
N TYR A 14 -12.64 8.79 -7.05
CA TYR A 14 -13.27 9.97 -6.50
C TYR A 14 -12.50 10.56 -5.31
N LEU A 15 -11.91 9.71 -4.46
CA LEU A 15 -11.03 10.17 -3.38
C LEU A 15 -9.82 10.95 -3.95
N TYR A 16 -9.23 10.45 -5.04
CA TYR A 16 -8.09 11.09 -5.71
C TYR A 16 -8.51 12.40 -6.41
N MET A 17 -9.74 12.48 -6.90
CA MET A 17 -10.34 13.70 -7.45
C MET A 17 -10.79 14.69 -6.35
N ASN A 18 -10.64 14.32 -5.06
CA ASN A 18 -11.16 15.06 -3.91
C ASN A 18 -12.70 15.26 -3.92
N ASP A 19 -13.43 14.40 -4.66
CA ASP A 19 -14.90 14.30 -4.60
C ASP A 19 -15.27 13.34 -3.45
N ASN A 20 -15.16 13.88 -2.23
CA ASN A 20 -15.30 13.06 -1.01
C ASN A 20 -16.74 12.56 -0.82
N GLU A 21 -17.76 13.24 -1.35
CA GLU A 21 -19.15 12.77 -1.27
C GLU A 21 -19.35 11.48 -2.05
N LYS A 22 -18.91 11.44 -3.31
CA LYS A 22 -19.03 10.24 -4.15
C LYS A 22 -18.10 9.11 -3.66
N ALA A 23 -16.88 9.47 -3.22
CA ALA A 23 -15.96 8.50 -2.65
C ALA A 23 -16.57 7.78 -1.44
N LEU A 24 -17.17 8.55 -0.51
CA LEU A 24 -17.82 8.01 0.67
C LEU A 24 -19.07 7.19 0.34
N ALA A 25 -19.92 7.68 -0.58
CA ALA A 25 -21.13 6.97 -0.97
C ALA A 25 -20.80 5.57 -1.53
N LEU A 26 -19.86 5.50 -2.48
CA LEU A 26 -19.45 4.21 -3.07
C LEU A 26 -18.74 3.30 -2.07
N ALA A 27 -17.90 3.84 -1.20
CA ALA A 27 -17.26 3.06 -0.15
C ALA A 27 -18.29 2.44 0.81
N LYS A 28 -19.31 3.20 1.23
CA LYS A 28 -20.42 2.69 2.06
C LYS A 28 -21.18 1.56 1.37
N GLU A 29 -21.43 1.67 0.06
CA GLU A 29 -22.08 0.60 -0.69
C GLU A 29 -21.22 -0.68 -0.70
N VAL A 30 -19.90 -0.55 -0.95
CA VAL A 30 -18.99 -1.70 -0.94
C VAL A 30 -18.89 -2.32 0.46
N MET A 31 -18.82 -1.52 1.51
CA MET A 31 -18.80 -2.01 2.89
C MET A 31 -20.10 -2.78 3.24
N ASN A 32 -21.23 -2.39 2.62
CA ASN A 32 -22.52 -3.06 2.79
C ASN A 32 -22.77 -4.13 1.72
N ASN A 33 -21.77 -4.96 1.44
CA ASN A 33 -21.75 -5.96 0.34
C ASN A 33 -22.54 -7.25 0.63
N GLY A 34 -23.31 -7.29 1.68
CA GLY A 34 -24.10 -8.49 2.07
C GLY A 34 -23.26 -9.65 2.62
N GLY A 35 -22.04 -9.38 3.07
CA GLY A 35 -21.14 -10.38 3.66
C GLY A 35 -20.31 -11.17 2.65
N LEU A 36 -20.29 -10.76 1.38
CA LEU A 36 -19.45 -11.37 0.34
C LEU A 36 -17.95 -11.13 0.57
N TYR A 37 -17.61 -9.98 1.14
CA TYR A 37 -16.25 -9.59 1.48
C TYR A 37 -16.19 -9.18 2.94
N GLN A 38 -15.12 -9.58 3.63
CA GLN A 38 -14.93 -9.32 5.05
C GLN A 38 -13.47 -8.95 5.31
N LEU A 39 -13.25 -8.05 6.26
CA LEU A 39 -11.89 -7.76 6.73
C LEU A 39 -11.26 -9.04 7.30
N PHE A 40 -9.98 -9.23 7.05
CA PHE A 40 -9.22 -10.25 7.76
C PHE A 40 -9.37 -10.07 9.26
N THR A 41 -9.42 -11.16 9.99
CA THR A 41 -9.27 -11.13 11.43
C THR A 41 -7.80 -10.87 11.80
N HIS A 42 -7.55 -10.50 13.07
CA HIS A 42 -6.20 -10.39 13.62
C HIS A 42 -5.40 -11.69 13.42
N ASP A 43 -6.01 -12.83 13.71
CA ASP A 43 -5.35 -14.13 13.70
C ASP A 43 -5.08 -14.65 12.27
N GLU A 44 -5.92 -14.29 11.31
CA GLU A 44 -5.74 -14.66 9.89
C GLU A 44 -4.65 -13.85 9.20
N TYR A 45 -4.48 -12.59 9.62
CA TYR A 45 -3.64 -11.61 8.93
C TYR A 45 -2.22 -12.10 8.57
N PRO A 46 -1.49 -12.84 9.45
CA PRO A 46 -0.16 -13.32 9.12
C PRO A 46 -0.11 -14.35 7.97
N THR A 47 -1.22 -15.02 7.65
CA THR A 47 -1.23 -16.22 6.79
C THR A 47 -2.08 -16.08 5.53
N VAL A 48 -2.70 -14.92 5.29
CA VAL A 48 -3.62 -14.74 4.15
C VAL A 48 -2.93 -14.38 2.85
N TRP A 49 -1.69 -13.87 2.90
CA TRP A 49 -1.03 -13.18 1.80
C TRP A 49 -0.59 -14.08 0.63
N GLY A 50 -0.48 -15.39 0.84
CA GLY A 50 -0.25 -16.37 -0.23
C GLY A 50 -1.52 -17.07 -0.71
N LYS A 51 -2.71 -16.60 -0.30
CA LYS A 51 -3.98 -17.24 -0.67
C LYS A 51 -4.67 -16.48 -1.79
N ASP A 52 -5.16 -17.24 -2.77
CA ASP A 52 -5.97 -16.71 -3.86
C ASP A 52 -7.34 -16.23 -3.33
N PHE A 53 -7.85 -15.16 -3.91
CA PHE A 53 -9.21 -14.66 -3.68
C PHE A 53 -9.61 -14.62 -2.21
N SER A 54 -8.72 -14.04 -1.39
CA SER A 54 -8.95 -13.91 0.05
C SER A 54 -10.22 -13.10 0.37
N SER A 55 -10.71 -13.18 1.62
CA SER A 55 -11.96 -12.54 2.04
C SER A 55 -12.00 -11.02 1.85
N GLU A 56 -10.85 -10.35 1.82
CA GLU A 56 -10.75 -8.91 1.52
C GLU A 56 -10.62 -8.60 0.03
N SER A 57 -10.22 -9.57 -0.82
CA SER A 57 -9.87 -9.31 -2.21
C SER A 57 -11.09 -8.97 -3.04
N LEU A 58 -11.25 -7.70 -3.39
CA LEU A 58 -12.31 -7.21 -4.28
C LEU A 58 -11.93 -7.36 -5.75
N PHE A 59 -10.66 -7.23 -6.06
CA PHE A 59 -10.10 -7.45 -7.39
C PHE A 59 -8.62 -7.78 -7.30
N GLU A 60 -8.24 -8.91 -7.90
CA GLU A 60 -6.85 -9.32 -8.03
C GLU A 60 -6.59 -9.92 -9.41
N PHE A 61 -5.34 -9.86 -9.84
CA PHE A 61 -4.83 -10.61 -10.97
C PHE A 61 -4.31 -11.94 -10.47
N TYR A 62 -4.83 -13.00 -11.06
CA TYR A 62 -4.44 -14.37 -10.77
C TYR A 62 -3.24 -14.77 -11.62
N TYR A 63 -2.21 -15.31 -10.97
CA TYR A 63 -1.00 -15.78 -11.60
C TYR A 63 -0.72 -17.24 -11.29
N THR A 64 -0.13 -17.94 -12.27
CA THR A 64 0.37 -19.31 -12.10
C THR A 64 1.73 -19.44 -12.77
N LEU A 65 2.59 -20.32 -12.24
CA LEU A 65 3.90 -20.61 -12.83
C LEU A 65 3.81 -21.32 -14.21
N SER A 66 2.61 -21.82 -14.57
CA SER A 66 2.37 -22.55 -15.83
C SER A 66 1.95 -21.65 -16.97
N GLU A 67 1.83 -20.35 -16.76
CA GLU A 67 1.48 -19.42 -17.86
C GLU A 67 2.62 -19.27 -18.86
N PRO A 68 2.27 -19.06 -20.19
CA PRO A 68 3.26 -19.09 -21.28
C PRO A 68 4.39 -18.06 -21.14
N ASP A 69 4.16 -16.97 -20.42
CA ASP A 69 5.15 -15.90 -20.22
C ASP A 69 6.15 -16.23 -19.10
N GLY A 70 6.23 -17.52 -18.71
CA GLY A 70 7.28 -18.01 -17.83
C GLY A 70 7.24 -17.51 -16.41
N GLY A 71 6.05 -17.17 -15.92
CA GLY A 71 5.92 -16.62 -14.57
C GLY A 71 6.45 -15.19 -14.45
N THR A 72 6.64 -14.48 -15.58
CA THR A 72 6.99 -13.05 -15.57
C THR A 72 5.86 -12.20 -15.00
N GLY A 73 4.67 -12.77 -14.85
CA GLY A 73 3.57 -12.14 -14.11
C GLY A 73 3.94 -11.74 -12.69
N GLY A 74 4.91 -12.43 -12.09
CA GLY A 74 5.49 -12.08 -10.81
C GLY A 74 6.54 -10.98 -10.83
N GLU A 75 6.93 -10.44 -11.98
CA GLU A 75 7.97 -9.39 -12.09
C GLU A 75 7.53 -8.02 -11.53
N GLY A 76 6.34 -7.91 -10.97
CA GLY A 76 5.88 -6.70 -10.31
C GLY A 76 6.31 -6.62 -8.83
N ALA A 77 5.40 -6.10 -8.00
CA ALA A 77 5.62 -5.94 -6.57
C ALA A 77 6.12 -7.23 -5.86
N PRO A 78 5.64 -8.45 -6.18
CA PRO A 78 6.13 -9.65 -5.51
C PRO A 78 7.65 -9.83 -5.63
N MET A 79 8.18 -9.64 -6.83
CA MET A 79 9.61 -9.88 -7.11
C MET A 79 10.52 -8.83 -6.49
N VAL A 80 10.10 -7.57 -6.48
CA VAL A 80 10.95 -6.48 -5.95
C VAL A 80 11.02 -6.46 -4.42
N TYR A 81 10.08 -7.14 -3.74
CA TYR A 81 10.07 -7.26 -2.27
C TYR A 81 10.63 -8.60 -1.78
N ALA A 82 10.77 -9.59 -2.65
CA ALA A 82 11.25 -10.92 -2.26
C ALA A 82 12.75 -10.92 -2.00
N ASP A 83 13.18 -11.56 -0.92
CA ASP A 83 14.60 -11.77 -0.60
C ASP A 83 15.12 -13.15 -1.04
N ASN A 84 14.22 -14.07 -1.33
CA ASN A 84 14.54 -15.43 -1.77
C ASN A 84 14.75 -15.56 -3.29
N VAL A 85 14.56 -14.49 -4.05
CA VAL A 85 14.81 -14.47 -5.48
C VAL A 85 16.06 -13.65 -5.76
N LYS A 86 17.12 -14.33 -6.15
CA LYS A 86 18.40 -13.73 -6.42
C LYS A 86 18.27 -12.61 -7.47
N ASP A 87 18.87 -11.48 -7.16
CA ASP A 87 18.96 -10.29 -8.01
C ASP A 87 17.67 -9.44 -8.15
N TRP A 88 16.57 -9.76 -7.44
CA TRP A 88 15.29 -9.03 -7.57
C TRP A 88 14.88 -8.21 -6.34
N ASN A 89 15.45 -8.45 -5.19
CA ASN A 89 15.16 -7.79 -3.91
C ASN A 89 15.56 -6.29 -3.87
N ASN A 90 15.05 -5.52 -4.81
CA ASN A 90 15.45 -4.12 -5.00
C ASN A 90 14.80 -3.14 -4.02
N LEU A 91 13.71 -3.55 -3.36
CA LEU A 91 12.96 -2.69 -2.44
C LEU A 91 12.92 -3.31 -1.04
N VAL A 92 13.34 -2.52 -0.08
CA VAL A 92 13.29 -2.89 1.34
C VAL A 92 12.46 -1.88 2.13
N LEU A 93 11.95 -2.31 3.29
CA LEU A 93 11.25 -1.43 4.22
C LEU A 93 12.20 -0.36 4.75
N THR A 94 11.77 0.89 4.76
CA THR A 94 12.58 2.00 5.27
C THR A 94 12.55 2.04 6.80
N LYS A 95 13.62 2.59 7.40
CA LYS A 95 13.65 2.83 8.85
C LYS A 95 12.43 3.62 9.32
N ALA A 96 12.05 4.66 8.59
CA ALA A 96 10.90 5.49 8.93
C ALA A 96 9.56 4.70 8.93
N PHE A 97 9.43 3.67 8.10
CA PHE A 97 8.26 2.78 8.15
C PHE A 97 8.33 1.82 9.33
N LEU A 98 9.50 1.26 9.61
CA LEU A 98 9.69 0.35 10.74
C LEU A 98 9.50 1.07 12.08
N ASP A 99 9.99 2.31 12.21
CA ASP A 99 9.75 3.15 13.39
C ASP A 99 8.25 3.45 13.57
N LEU A 100 7.54 3.77 12.47
CA LEU A 100 6.09 4.00 12.48
C LEU A 100 5.30 2.74 12.92
N LEU A 101 5.67 1.57 12.42
CA LEU A 101 5.06 0.32 12.83
C LEU A 101 5.42 -0.02 14.28
N GLY A 102 6.65 0.28 14.69
CA GLY A 102 7.18 0.06 16.05
C GLY A 102 6.55 0.95 17.13
N GLU A 103 5.72 1.95 16.78
CA GLU A 103 4.88 2.69 17.74
C GLU A 103 3.91 1.76 18.49
N ASP A 104 3.58 0.61 17.90
CA ASP A 104 2.80 -0.46 18.53
C ASP A 104 3.48 -1.82 18.31
N PRO A 105 4.21 -2.32 19.34
CA PRO A 105 4.92 -3.60 19.23
C PRO A 105 4.02 -4.83 19.02
N ASP A 106 2.74 -4.72 19.42
CA ASP A 106 1.76 -5.80 19.33
C ASP A 106 0.93 -5.72 18.03
N ASP A 107 1.26 -4.81 17.12
CA ASP A 107 0.60 -4.70 15.82
C ASP A 107 0.87 -5.97 14.99
N VAL A 108 -0.18 -6.67 14.59
CA VAL A 108 -0.07 -7.94 13.84
C VAL A 108 0.70 -7.80 12.52
N ARG A 109 0.78 -6.59 11.97
CA ARG A 109 1.51 -6.29 10.73
C ARG A 109 3.03 -6.45 10.86
N HIS A 110 3.57 -6.54 12.08
CA HIS A 110 4.96 -6.98 12.29
C HIS A 110 5.23 -8.38 11.74
N SER A 111 4.21 -9.21 11.61
CA SER A 111 4.31 -10.54 11.00
C SER A 111 4.75 -10.51 9.53
N LEU A 112 4.60 -9.36 8.86
CA LEU A 112 5.03 -9.16 7.47
C LEU A 112 6.49 -8.70 7.34
N ASN A 113 7.13 -8.37 8.46
CA ASN A 113 8.54 -7.97 8.47
C ASN A 113 9.42 -9.23 8.45
N ARG A 114 10.26 -9.34 7.44
CA ARG A 114 11.18 -10.47 7.27
C ARG A 114 12.63 -10.01 7.37
N LEU A 115 13.42 -10.77 8.10
CA LEU A 115 14.88 -10.63 8.09
C LEU A 115 15.44 -11.30 6.83
N PRO A 116 16.57 -10.80 6.29
CA PRO A 116 17.25 -11.47 5.20
C PRO A 116 17.67 -12.88 5.62
N GLU A 117 17.64 -13.83 4.70
CA GLU A 117 18.08 -15.21 4.94
C GLU A 117 19.60 -15.27 5.21
N LYS A 118 20.35 -14.41 4.55
CA LYS A 118 21.80 -14.32 4.64
C LYS A 118 22.23 -12.87 4.88
N PRO A 119 22.12 -12.37 6.11
CA PRO A 119 22.43 -10.98 6.44
C PRO A 119 23.85 -10.55 6.08
N GLU A 120 24.79 -11.48 6.04
CA GLU A 120 26.19 -11.24 5.69
C GLU A 120 26.42 -11.02 4.20
N GLU A 121 25.53 -11.50 3.34
CA GLU A 121 25.60 -11.34 1.89
C GLU A 121 24.85 -10.07 1.43
N ASP A 122 24.06 -9.47 2.29
CA ASP A 122 23.24 -8.29 1.99
C ASP A 122 24.10 -7.04 1.82
N ILE A 123 24.07 -6.45 0.64
CA ILE A 123 24.68 -5.14 0.35
C ILE A 123 23.72 -4.06 0.85
N LEU A 124 23.81 -3.74 2.12
CA LEU A 124 22.92 -2.80 2.77
C LEU A 124 23.65 -1.54 3.19
N PRO A 125 22.97 -0.39 3.14
CA PRO A 125 23.51 0.85 3.68
C PRO A 125 23.92 0.69 5.14
N GLU A 126 24.98 1.41 5.54
CA GLU A 126 25.45 1.46 6.92
C GLU A 126 24.30 1.80 7.88
N GLY A 127 24.25 1.15 9.03
CA GLY A 127 23.21 1.33 10.04
C GLY A 127 21.93 0.53 9.83
N SER A 128 21.82 -0.22 8.74
CA SER A 128 20.61 -1.05 8.46
C SER A 128 20.73 -2.50 8.95
N LYS A 129 21.88 -2.91 9.46
CA LYS A 129 22.09 -4.27 9.97
C LYS A 129 21.21 -4.55 11.18
N GLY A 130 20.60 -5.75 11.21
CA GLY A 130 19.76 -6.21 12.33
C GLY A 130 18.31 -5.74 12.30
N TYR A 131 17.91 -4.95 11.30
CA TYR A 131 16.51 -4.58 11.13
C TYR A 131 15.81 -5.54 10.15
N PRO A 132 14.55 -5.94 10.43
CA PRO A 132 13.71 -6.61 9.45
C PRO A 132 13.46 -5.63 8.28
N LYS A 133 13.70 -6.05 7.05
CA LYS A 133 13.69 -5.15 5.90
C LYS A 133 12.78 -5.59 4.79
N TYR A 134 12.64 -6.88 4.64
CA TYR A 134 11.84 -7.43 3.58
C TYR A 134 10.38 -7.49 3.96
N LEU A 135 9.53 -7.21 2.98
CA LEU A 135 8.09 -7.26 3.13
C LEU A 135 7.60 -8.63 2.67
N ASN A 136 7.17 -9.46 3.60
CA ASN A 136 6.61 -10.79 3.31
C ASN A 136 5.09 -10.73 3.03
N LYS A 137 4.66 -9.75 2.26
CA LYS A 137 3.28 -9.60 1.82
C LYS A 137 2.99 -10.38 0.53
N TYR A 138 4.05 -10.79 -0.15
CA TYR A 138 4.01 -11.55 -1.40
C TYR A 138 4.85 -12.82 -1.27
N PRO A 139 4.42 -13.78 -0.40
CA PRO A 139 5.22 -14.98 -0.12
C PRO A 139 5.18 -16.02 -1.25
N GLY A 140 4.27 -15.86 -2.22
CA GLY A 140 3.90 -16.92 -3.15
C GLY A 140 2.90 -17.90 -2.56
N LYS A 141 2.20 -18.66 -3.41
CA LYS A 141 1.15 -19.60 -2.97
C LYS A 141 1.71 -20.81 -2.21
N THR A 142 2.92 -21.21 -2.55
CA THR A 142 3.64 -22.30 -1.88
C THR A 142 4.55 -21.81 -0.74
N GLY A 143 4.74 -20.49 -0.61
CA GLY A 143 5.67 -19.88 0.33
C GLY A 143 7.13 -19.85 -0.12
N ASP A 144 7.45 -20.51 -1.23
CA ASP A 144 8.84 -20.68 -1.71
C ASP A 144 9.13 -19.87 -2.98
N ASN A 145 8.10 -19.46 -3.70
CA ASN A 145 8.26 -18.74 -4.97
C ASN A 145 7.26 -17.59 -5.10
N PRO A 146 7.71 -16.33 -4.96
CA PRO A 146 6.83 -15.18 -5.07
C PRO A 146 6.29 -14.92 -6.49
N GLN A 147 6.80 -15.61 -7.50
CA GLN A 147 6.36 -15.42 -8.90
C GLN A 147 4.93 -15.89 -9.15
N ASP A 148 4.39 -16.79 -8.33
CA ASP A 148 3.00 -17.24 -8.45
C ASP A 148 2.04 -16.45 -7.54
N ASN A 149 2.51 -15.41 -6.86
CA ASN A 149 1.66 -14.61 -5.99
C ASN A 149 0.69 -13.76 -6.80
N ASP A 150 -0.58 -13.80 -6.44
CA ASP A 150 -1.58 -12.92 -7.03
C ASP A 150 -1.31 -11.47 -6.66
N ILE A 151 -1.68 -10.55 -7.55
CA ILE A 151 -1.57 -9.12 -7.30
C ILE A 151 -2.96 -8.57 -6.97
N CYS A 152 -3.18 -8.31 -5.70
CA CYS A 152 -4.41 -7.65 -5.24
C CYS A 152 -4.38 -6.16 -5.64
N ILE A 153 -5.33 -5.76 -6.49
CA ILE A 153 -5.46 -4.39 -6.99
C ILE A 153 -6.24 -3.52 -6.02
N ILE A 154 -7.25 -4.10 -5.37
CA ILE A 154 -8.03 -3.42 -4.34
C ILE A 154 -8.66 -4.43 -3.39
N ARG A 155 -8.58 -4.13 -2.11
CA ARG A 155 -9.13 -4.94 -1.03
C ARG A 155 -9.95 -4.09 -0.06
N LEU A 156 -10.76 -4.77 0.73
CA LEU A 156 -11.75 -4.13 1.60
C LEU A 156 -11.14 -3.16 2.61
N SER A 157 -9.97 -3.44 3.17
CA SER A 157 -9.27 -2.51 4.07
C SER A 157 -9.00 -1.16 3.44
N GLU A 158 -8.65 -1.11 2.15
CA GLU A 158 -8.50 0.17 1.45
C GLU A 158 -9.82 0.92 1.37
N VAL A 159 -10.93 0.22 1.12
CA VAL A 159 -12.27 0.85 1.06
C VAL A 159 -12.65 1.47 2.41
N TYR A 160 -12.36 0.78 3.52
CA TYR A 160 -12.54 1.34 4.86
C TYR A 160 -11.71 2.61 5.07
N LEU A 161 -10.46 2.61 4.63
CA LEU A 161 -9.57 3.77 4.76
C LEU A 161 -9.95 4.91 3.79
N ASN A 162 -10.48 4.60 2.59
CA ASN A 162 -11.06 5.58 1.68
C ASN A 162 -12.28 6.24 2.32
N ALA A 163 -13.15 5.44 2.94
CA ALA A 163 -14.31 5.93 3.67
C ALA A 163 -13.93 6.80 4.87
N ALA A 164 -12.93 6.38 5.66
CA ALA A 164 -12.43 7.15 6.79
C ALA A 164 -11.93 8.53 6.36
N GLU A 165 -11.10 8.58 5.31
CA GLU A 165 -10.55 9.84 4.81
C GLU A 165 -11.62 10.74 4.21
N ALA A 166 -12.48 10.20 3.35
CA ALA A 166 -13.55 10.97 2.72
C ALA A 166 -14.52 11.55 3.75
N ALA A 167 -14.95 10.74 4.73
CA ALA A 167 -15.84 11.17 5.80
C ALA A 167 -15.18 12.24 6.69
N PHE A 168 -13.89 12.08 7.01
CA PHE A 168 -13.14 13.10 7.76
C PHE A 168 -13.11 14.44 7.03
N LYS A 169 -12.81 14.42 5.73
CA LYS A 169 -12.73 15.64 4.90
C LYS A 169 -14.08 16.34 4.73
N LEU A 170 -15.18 15.59 4.70
CA LEU A 170 -16.52 16.17 4.66
C LEU A 170 -16.90 16.85 5.97
N GLY A 171 -16.39 16.37 7.10
CA GLY A 171 -16.66 16.95 8.41
C GLY A 171 -18.10 16.72 8.88
N GLY A 172 -18.48 17.40 9.97
CA GLY A 172 -19.76 17.22 10.65
C GLY A 172 -19.77 15.98 11.55
N ALA A 173 -20.55 16.02 12.63
CA ALA A 173 -20.49 15.03 13.70
C ALA A 173 -20.74 13.59 13.23
N GLU A 174 -21.70 13.38 12.34
CA GLU A 174 -22.02 12.07 11.79
C GLU A 174 -20.86 11.49 10.96
N ASN A 175 -20.29 12.30 10.05
CA ASN A 175 -19.18 11.87 9.22
C ASN A 175 -17.90 11.65 10.03
N LEU A 176 -17.61 12.49 11.01
CA LEU A 176 -16.45 12.29 11.90
C LEU A 176 -16.59 11.01 12.72
N LYS A 177 -17.77 10.72 13.23
CA LYS A 177 -18.04 9.45 13.90
C LYS A 177 -17.84 8.27 12.95
N PHE A 178 -18.40 8.33 11.74
CA PHE A 178 -18.24 7.27 10.74
C PHE A 178 -16.78 7.09 10.32
N SER A 179 -16.03 8.18 10.16
CA SER A 179 -14.59 8.16 9.90
C SER A 179 -13.83 7.41 11.00
N LEU A 180 -14.15 7.71 12.26
CA LEU A 180 -13.56 7.05 13.41
C LEU A 180 -13.89 5.55 13.45
N ASP A 181 -15.14 5.18 13.20
CA ASP A 181 -15.59 3.80 13.16
C ASP A 181 -14.83 3.01 12.06
N CYS A 182 -14.69 3.58 10.87
CA CYS A 182 -13.92 2.98 9.78
C CYS A 182 -12.43 2.83 10.11
N LEU A 183 -11.82 3.86 10.69
CA LEU A 183 -10.42 3.82 11.12
C LEU A 183 -10.20 2.76 12.18
N ASN A 184 -11.08 2.70 13.17
CA ASN A 184 -11.00 1.73 14.27
C ASN A 184 -11.23 0.29 13.82
N ALA A 185 -12.00 0.04 12.76
CA ALA A 185 -12.11 -1.29 12.17
C ALA A 185 -10.73 -1.84 11.74
N ILE A 186 -9.86 -0.99 11.20
CA ILE A 186 -8.50 -1.38 10.80
C ILE A 186 -7.56 -1.43 12.00
N VAL A 187 -7.59 -0.42 12.87
CA VAL A 187 -6.71 -0.35 14.06
C VAL A 187 -6.95 -1.51 15.01
N SER A 188 -8.23 -1.80 15.34
CA SER A 188 -8.57 -2.89 16.26
C SER A 188 -8.32 -4.28 15.64
N ARG A 189 -8.39 -4.40 14.30
CA ARG A 189 -7.96 -5.61 13.64
C ARG A 189 -6.45 -5.80 13.76
N ALA A 190 -5.67 -4.71 13.60
CA ALA A 190 -4.21 -4.76 13.71
C ALA A 190 -3.75 -5.04 15.15
N ASN A 191 -4.41 -4.48 16.14
CA ASN A 191 -4.20 -4.77 17.56
C ASN A 191 -5.54 -4.67 18.31
N PRO A 192 -6.13 -5.80 18.76
CA PRO A 192 -7.47 -5.84 19.37
C PRO A 192 -7.64 -5.00 20.65
N VAL A 193 -6.56 -4.65 21.34
CA VAL A 193 -6.62 -3.81 22.55
C VAL A 193 -6.44 -2.33 22.24
N LYS A 194 -6.26 -1.96 20.98
CA LYS A 194 -6.06 -0.56 20.54
C LYS A 194 -7.30 0.00 19.85
N SER A 195 -7.53 1.28 20.08
CA SER A 195 -8.50 2.08 19.34
C SER A 195 -8.06 3.54 19.33
N VAL A 196 -8.49 4.28 18.31
CA VAL A 196 -8.31 5.72 18.20
C VAL A 196 -9.48 6.40 18.91
N LYS A 197 -9.21 7.40 19.74
CA LYS A 197 -10.22 8.23 20.38
C LYS A 197 -10.66 9.38 19.46
N GLU A 198 -11.84 9.93 19.70
CA GLU A 198 -12.33 11.10 18.94
C GLU A 198 -11.33 12.27 18.93
N THR A 199 -10.66 12.52 20.05
CA THR A 199 -9.66 13.59 20.21
C THR A 199 -8.37 13.35 19.44
N GLU A 200 -8.14 12.13 18.99
CA GLU A 200 -6.95 11.69 18.22
C GLU A 200 -7.24 11.59 16.72
N LEU A 201 -8.52 11.67 16.33
CA LEU A 201 -8.91 11.59 14.93
C LEU A 201 -8.40 12.81 14.16
N SER A 202 -7.60 12.57 13.16
CA SER A 202 -7.04 13.59 12.27
C SER A 202 -6.73 12.96 10.91
N LEU A 203 -6.59 13.81 9.89
CA LEU A 203 -6.15 13.33 8.57
C LEU A 203 -4.78 12.64 8.66
N GLU A 204 -3.87 13.22 9.43
CA GLU A 204 -2.55 12.64 9.67
C GLU A 204 -2.66 11.22 10.27
N ARG A 205 -3.54 11.04 11.26
CA ARG A 205 -3.74 9.72 11.90
C ARG A 205 -4.30 8.70 10.91
N ILE A 206 -5.24 9.11 10.05
CA ILE A 206 -5.80 8.25 8.99
C ILE A 206 -4.70 7.88 7.98
N LEU A 207 -3.90 8.84 7.52
CA LEU A 207 -2.82 8.60 6.56
C LEU A 207 -1.70 7.73 7.15
N LYS A 208 -1.39 7.86 8.44
CA LYS A 208 -0.49 6.93 9.14
C LYS A 208 -1.02 5.50 9.10
N GLU A 209 -2.31 5.30 9.35
CA GLU A 209 -2.91 3.97 9.27
C GLU A 209 -2.91 3.41 7.85
N ARG A 210 -3.24 4.24 6.85
CA ARG A 210 -3.13 3.85 5.44
C ARG A 210 -1.71 3.39 5.09
N ARG A 211 -0.70 4.12 5.55
CA ARG A 211 0.70 3.76 5.30
C ARG A 211 1.08 2.42 5.91
N LYS A 212 0.62 2.12 7.14
CA LYS A 212 0.84 0.82 7.78
C LYS A 212 0.13 -0.30 7.05
N GLU A 213 -1.14 -0.08 6.74
CA GLU A 213 -2.03 -1.10 6.18
C GLU A 213 -1.69 -1.44 4.73
N LEU A 214 -1.44 -0.43 3.89
CA LEU A 214 -1.28 -0.57 2.45
C LEU A 214 0.21 -0.57 2.02
N VAL A 215 1.12 -0.90 2.94
CA VAL A 215 2.54 -1.02 2.61
C VAL A 215 2.75 -2.06 1.49
N GLY A 216 3.55 -1.70 0.49
CA GLY A 216 3.83 -2.56 -0.66
C GLY A 216 2.72 -2.61 -1.73
N GLU A 217 1.61 -1.90 -1.56
CA GLU A 217 0.48 -1.89 -2.49
C GLU A 217 0.43 -0.64 -3.40
N GLY A 218 1.51 0.14 -3.44
CA GLY A 218 1.65 1.27 -4.38
C GLY A 218 0.97 2.58 -3.97
N HIS A 219 0.39 2.69 -2.77
CA HIS A 219 -0.43 3.84 -2.37
C HIS A 219 0.36 5.02 -1.81
N ALA A 220 1.46 4.79 -1.09
CA ALA A 220 2.09 5.80 -0.23
C ALA A 220 2.50 7.08 -0.96
N PHE A 221 3.03 6.97 -2.18
CA PHE A 221 3.43 8.13 -2.99
C PHE A 221 2.21 8.97 -3.39
N PHE A 222 1.19 8.33 -3.95
CA PHE A 222 -0.03 9.02 -4.39
C PHE A 222 -0.80 9.62 -3.22
N ASP A 223 -0.87 8.94 -2.08
CA ASP A 223 -1.49 9.46 -0.86
C ASP A 223 -0.77 10.71 -0.35
N ALA A 224 0.56 10.75 -0.41
CA ALA A 224 1.32 11.93 -0.05
C ALA A 224 1.03 13.09 -1.03
N MET A 225 1.19 12.85 -2.34
CA MET A 225 1.04 13.90 -3.36
C MET A 225 -0.36 14.51 -3.36
N ARG A 226 -1.44 13.70 -3.34
CA ARG A 226 -2.83 14.20 -3.36
C ARG A 226 -3.24 14.92 -2.07
N ASN A 227 -2.53 14.70 -0.95
CA ASN A 227 -2.75 15.39 0.31
C ASN A 227 -1.74 16.54 0.54
N GLY A 228 -0.99 16.95 -0.48
CA GLY A 228 -0.04 18.05 -0.38
C GLY A 228 1.18 17.77 0.48
N LEU A 229 1.48 16.50 0.74
CA LEU A 229 2.59 16.08 1.59
C LEU A 229 3.83 15.77 0.74
N SER A 230 5.00 16.08 1.28
CA SER A 230 6.27 15.68 0.67
C SER A 230 6.65 14.26 1.05
N VAL A 231 7.29 13.55 0.13
CA VAL A 231 7.95 12.27 0.41
C VAL A 231 9.40 12.56 0.77
N SER A 232 9.79 12.21 2.00
CA SER A 232 11.17 12.37 2.48
C SER A 232 11.88 11.01 2.49
N ARG A 233 13.10 11.01 1.96
CA ARG A 233 14.07 9.91 2.05
C ARG A 233 15.13 10.14 3.10
N THR A 234 15.01 11.22 3.88
CA THR A 234 15.95 11.57 4.96
C THR A 234 15.98 10.46 6.01
N GLY A 235 17.19 10.02 6.37
CA GLY A 235 17.35 8.93 7.34
C GLY A 235 16.90 7.54 6.86
N GLY A 236 16.52 7.42 5.59
CA GLY A 236 16.25 6.13 4.95
C GLY A 236 17.56 5.46 4.49
N TRP A 237 17.49 4.15 4.30
CA TRP A 237 18.64 3.36 3.82
C TRP A 237 18.68 3.29 2.29
N HIS A 238 18.50 4.46 1.65
CA HIS A 238 18.59 4.54 0.20
C HIS A 238 20.05 4.55 -0.25
N LEU A 239 20.35 3.79 -1.29
CA LEU A 239 21.67 3.86 -1.92
C LEU A 239 21.86 5.27 -2.53
N PRO A 240 22.98 5.95 -2.27
CA PRO A 240 23.24 7.31 -2.78
C PRO A 240 23.10 7.41 -4.30
N SER A 241 23.44 6.34 -5.03
CA SER A 241 23.33 6.27 -6.50
C SER A 241 21.89 6.32 -7.02
N VAL A 242 20.89 5.96 -6.19
CA VAL A 242 19.46 5.94 -6.56
C VAL A 242 18.68 7.06 -5.88
N ALA A 243 19.20 7.67 -4.82
CA ALA A 243 18.53 8.70 -4.05
C ALA A 243 18.96 10.11 -4.46
N ALA A 244 18.86 10.45 -5.73
CA ALA A 244 19.25 11.77 -6.24
C ALA A 244 18.44 12.92 -5.59
N ALA A 245 17.22 12.64 -5.10
CA ALA A 245 16.42 13.61 -4.36
C ALA A 245 16.10 13.09 -2.97
N VAL A 246 16.48 13.85 -1.97
CA VAL A 246 16.20 13.54 -0.56
C VAL A 246 14.74 13.82 -0.20
N VAL A 247 14.17 14.88 -0.76
CA VAL A 247 12.76 15.27 -0.55
C VAL A 247 12.11 15.53 -1.91
N ILE A 248 10.93 14.98 -2.12
CA ILE A 248 10.08 15.25 -3.28
C ILE A 248 8.80 15.90 -2.76
N SER A 249 8.55 17.15 -3.15
CA SER A 249 7.32 17.88 -2.85
C SER A 249 6.28 17.69 -3.96
N PRO A 250 5.00 17.98 -3.71
CA PRO A 250 3.96 17.94 -4.76
C PRO A 250 4.22 18.88 -5.93
N SER A 251 5.00 19.95 -5.72
CA SER A 251 5.41 20.90 -6.76
C SER A 251 6.70 20.52 -7.49
N ASP A 252 7.34 19.41 -7.10
CA ASP A 252 8.55 18.96 -7.77
C ASP A 252 8.20 18.45 -9.19
N PRO A 253 8.87 18.94 -10.24
CA PRO A 253 8.57 18.52 -11.62
C PRO A 253 8.73 17.01 -11.83
N ARG A 254 9.57 16.33 -11.06
CA ARG A 254 9.78 14.88 -11.12
C ARG A 254 8.60 14.04 -10.60
N VAL A 255 7.56 14.67 -10.04
CA VAL A 255 6.31 13.99 -9.68
C VAL A 255 5.59 13.46 -10.92
N ALA A 256 5.70 14.18 -12.04
CA ALA A 256 5.22 13.72 -13.34
C ALA A 256 6.35 12.98 -14.06
N LEU A 257 6.10 11.72 -14.44
CA LEU A 257 7.07 10.97 -15.23
C LEU A 257 7.27 11.63 -16.61
N PRO A 258 8.48 11.62 -17.15
CA PRO A 258 8.71 12.11 -18.51
C PRO A 258 7.98 11.22 -19.53
N ILE A 259 7.44 11.85 -20.57
CA ILE A 259 6.89 11.14 -21.71
C ILE A 259 8.06 10.44 -22.44
N PRO A 260 7.95 9.16 -22.81
CA PRO A 260 9.00 8.47 -23.55
C PRO A 260 9.39 9.24 -24.82
N GLN A 261 10.69 9.32 -25.10
CA GLN A 261 11.19 10.09 -26.26
C GLN A 261 10.60 9.60 -27.59
N ALA A 262 10.35 8.29 -27.72
CA ALA A 262 9.72 7.72 -28.91
C ALA A 262 8.31 8.30 -29.17
N GLU A 263 7.55 8.60 -28.14
CA GLU A 263 6.22 9.23 -28.27
C GLU A 263 6.32 10.68 -28.69
N ILE A 264 7.31 11.41 -28.15
CA ILE A 264 7.59 12.80 -28.55
C ILE A 264 8.00 12.84 -30.01
N ASP A 265 8.88 11.93 -30.46
CA ASP A 265 9.37 11.87 -31.83
C ASP A 265 8.26 11.48 -32.84
N ALA A 266 7.29 10.68 -32.39
CA ALA A 266 6.18 10.24 -33.23
C ALA A 266 5.05 11.28 -33.35
N ASN A 267 4.95 12.23 -32.40
CA ASN A 267 3.88 13.22 -32.38
C ASN A 267 4.39 14.66 -32.17
N PRO A 268 4.53 15.47 -33.23
CA PRO A 268 5.08 16.82 -33.13
C PRO A 268 4.22 17.79 -32.30
N ASN A 269 3.00 17.41 -31.94
CA ASN A 269 2.13 18.20 -31.05
C ASN A 269 2.29 17.85 -29.58
N MET A 270 3.10 16.86 -29.25
CA MET A 270 3.32 16.43 -27.87
C MET A 270 4.39 17.31 -27.22
N VAL A 271 4.09 17.79 -26.03
CA VAL A 271 5.00 18.60 -25.22
C VAL A 271 5.44 17.79 -24.01
N GLN A 272 6.74 17.75 -23.77
CA GLN A 272 7.33 17.03 -22.64
C GLN A 272 6.83 17.59 -21.29
N ASN A 273 6.59 16.70 -20.33
CA ASN A 273 6.37 17.08 -18.95
C ASN A 273 7.60 17.80 -18.37
N PRO A 274 7.43 18.76 -17.46
CA PRO A 274 8.56 19.34 -16.70
C PRO A 274 9.29 18.23 -15.95
N HIS A 275 10.62 18.20 -15.98
CA HIS A 275 11.46 17.21 -15.27
C HIS A 275 12.86 17.75 -14.98
#